data_3bcb9aed448186a75ee87f86ccd8954e
#
_entry.id   3bcb9aed448186a75ee87f86ccd8954e
#
_cell.length_a   1.000
_cell.length_b   1.000
_cell.length_c   1.000
_cell.angle_alpha   90.00
_cell.angle_beta   90.00
_cell.angle_gamma   90.00
#
_symmetry.space_group_name_H-M   'P 1'
#
loop_
_entity.id
_entity.type
_entity.pdbx_description
1 polymer ?
#
loop_
_entity_poly.entity_id
_entity_poly.type
_entity_poly.pdbx_seq_one_letter_code
_entity_poly.pdbx_strand_id
1 'polypeptide(L)'
;MRVTAINYLREYAVRLTFSDGYAAEIDLSTALAENDPLRDSEKFLRGAPNGLTIEWPGGIDFCPDVLRLWCEKGHVLTMEETDSLLAAPLPFHMAA
;
A
#
# COMPACT_ATOMS: atom_id res chain seq x y z
N MET A 1 7.76 7.25 -7.78
CA MET A 1 7.69 5.88 -7.21
C MET A 1 6.41 5.20 -7.65
N ARG A 2 6.52 4.02 -8.21
CA ARG A 2 5.37 3.28 -8.72
C ARG A 2 5.44 1.84 -8.25
N VAL A 3 4.27 1.19 -8.09
CA VAL A 3 4.21 -0.24 -7.83
C VAL A 3 4.07 -0.92 -9.19
N THR A 4 5.00 -1.82 -9.51
CA THR A 4 5.06 -2.45 -10.82
C THR A 4 4.54 -3.87 -10.85
N ALA A 5 4.44 -4.53 -9.69
CA ALA A 5 3.94 -5.89 -9.65
C ALA A 5 3.36 -6.23 -8.29
N ILE A 6 2.43 -7.17 -8.28
CA ILE A 6 1.87 -7.71 -7.05
C ILE A 6 1.82 -9.23 -7.19
N ASN A 7 2.24 -9.92 -6.13
CA ASN A 7 2.13 -11.38 -6.04
C ASN A 7 1.31 -11.69 -4.79
N TYR A 8 0.27 -12.48 -4.95
CA TYR A 8 -0.59 -12.86 -3.84
C TYR A 8 0.00 -14.08 -3.14
N LEU A 9 0.26 -13.97 -1.84
CA LEU A 9 0.93 -15.01 -1.07
C LEU A 9 -0.06 -15.86 -0.29
N ARG A 10 -0.92 -15.21 0.50
CA ARG A 10 -1.95 -15.87 1.29
C ARG A 10 -2.91 -14.80 1.80
N GLU A 11 -4.18 -15.14 1.94
CA GLU A 11 -5.21 -14.22 2.44
C GLU A 11 -5.00 -12.78 1.93
N TYR A 12 -4.60 -11.85 2.79
CA TYR A 12 -4.37 -10.46 2.42
C TYR A 12 -2.89 -10.10 2.40
N ALA A 13 -2.01 -11.10 2.47
CA ALA A 13 -0.58 -10.88 2.40
C ALA A 13 -0.12 -10.94 0.95
N VAL A 14 0.64 -9.93 0.55
CA VAL A 14 1.10 -9.79 -0.82
C VAL A 14 2.58 -9.41 -0.83
N ARG A 15 3.23 -9.68 -1.96
CA ARG A 15 4.57 -9.18 -2.23
C ARG A 15 4.43 -8.08 -3.28
N LEU A 16 4.90 -6.90 -2.97
CA LEU A 16 4.84 -5.76 -3.90
C LEU A 16 6.24 -5.48 -4.43
N THR A 17 6.32 -5.19 -5.72
CA THR A 17 7.57 -4.77 -6.36
C THR A 17 7.40 -3.34 -6.83
N PHE A 18 8.40 -2.53 -6.61
CA PHE A 18 8.37 -1.10 -6.91
C PHE A 18 9.30 -0.78 -8.09
N SER A 19 9.10 0.38 -8.68
CA SER A 19 9.80 0.77 -9.91
C SER A 19 11.30 0.92 -9.74
N ASP A 20 11.79 1.07 -8.51
CA ASP A 20 13.22 1.13 -8.24
C ASP A 20 13.83 -0.25 -7.96
N GLY A 21 13.07 -1.32 -8.10
CA GLY A 21 13.54 -2.67 -7.87
C GLY A 21 13.33 -3.18 -6.46
N TYR A 22 12.89 -2.32 -5.53
CA TYR A 22 12.61 -2.75 -4.17
C TYR A 22 11.38 -3.65 -4.16
N ALA A 23 11.42 -4.72 -3.40
CA ALA A 23 10.27 -5.60 -3.24
C ALA A 23 10.17 -6.04 -1.79
N ALA A 24 8.94 -6.20 -1.30
CA ALA A 24 8.72 -6.62 0.09
C ALA A 24 7.33 -7.21 0.24
N GLU A 25 7.17 -8.02 1.29
CA GLU A 25 5.88 -8.58 1.65
C GLU A 25 5.18 -7.69 2.65
N ILE A 26 3.88 -7.58 2.54
CA ILE A 26 3.06 -6.81 3.46
C ILE A 26 1.69 -7.47 3.60
N ASP A 27 1.19 -7.54 4.83
CA ASP A 27 -0.16 -8.02 5.09
C ASP A 27 -1.07 -6.80 5.13
N LEU A 28 -1.99 -6.71 4.19
CA LEU A 28 -2.88 -5.56 4.05
C LEU A 28 -4.18 -5.69 4.83
N SER A 29 -4.36 -6.78 5.58
CA SER A 29 -5.64 -7.02 6.27
C SER A 29 -6.03 -5.88 7.21
N THR A 30 -5.08 -5.30 7.91
CA THR A 30 -5.38 -4.22 8.86
C THR A 30 -5.68 -2.89 8.17
N ALA A 31 -5.39 -2.78 6.87
CA ALA A 31 -5.75 -1.59 6.11
C ALA A 31 -7.20 -1.63 5.65
N LEU A 32 -7.88 -2.76 5.80
CA LEU A 32 -9.23 -2.95 5.32
C LEU A 32 -10.21 -2.90 6.49
N ALA A 33 -11.19 -1.99 6.40
CA ALA A 33 -12.28 -1.93 7.38
C ALA A 33 -13.13 -3.19 7.29
N GLU A 34 -13.93 -3.47 8.32
CA GLU A 34 -14.77 -4.67 8.34
C GLU A 34 -15.71 -4.76 7.15
N ASN A 35 -16.21 -3.62 6.70
CA ASN A 35 -17.15 -3.56 5.58
C ASN A 35 -16.48 -3.16 4.27
N ASP A 36 -15.16 -3.22 4.21
CA ASP A 36 -14.44 -2.87 2.99
C ASP A 36 -14.74 -3.93 1.91
N PRO A 37 -15.05 -3.52 0.67
CA PRO A 37 -15.28 -4.48 -0.41
C PRO A 37 -14.12 -5.45 -0.61
N LEU A 38 -12.89 -5.05 -0.32
CA LEU A 38 -11.71 -5.91 -0.49
C LEU A 38 -11.59 -6.99 0.57
N ARG A 39 -12.46 -7.00 1.58
CA ARG A 39 -12.55 -8.13 2.52
C ARG A 39 -13.04 -9.39 1.81
N ASP A 40 -13.73 -9.24 0.69
CA ASP A 40 -14.07 -10.37 -0.17
C ASP A 40 -12.78 -10.83 -0.84
N SER A 41 -12.35 -12.04 -0.52
CA SER A 41 -11.07 -12.55 -1.03
C SER A 41 -11.02 -12.64 -2.55
N GLU A 42 -12.14 -12.91 -3.20
CA GLU A 42 -12.17 -12.95 -4.66
C GLU A 42 -11.90 -11.57 -5.26
N LYS A 43 -12.46 -10.53 -4.66
CA LYS A 43 -12.20 -9.16 -5.12
C LYS A 43 -10.78 -8.74 -4.84
N PHE A 44 -10.26 -9.12 -3.68
CA PHE A 44 -8.88 -8.77 -3.32
C PHE A 44 -7.88 -9.37 -4.32
N LEU A 45 -8.16 -10.57 -4.80
CA LEU A 45 -7.25 -11.24 -5.74
C LEU A 45 -7.27 -10.64 -7.15
N ARG A 46 -8.14 -9.68 -7.41
CA ARG A 46 -8.25 -9.07 -8.74
C ARG A 46 -7.45 -7.78 -8.89
N GLY A 47 -6.74 -7.37 -7.85
CA GLY A 47 -5.88 -6.19 -7.95
C GLY A 47 -4.73 -6.41 -8.92
N ALA A 48 -4.41 -5.38 -9.68
CA ALA A 48 -3.35 -5.43 -10.69
C ALA A 48 -2.71 -4.07 -10.84
N PRO A 49 -1.45 -4.02 -11.33
CA PRO A 49 -0.80 -2.74 -11.56
C PRO A 49 -1.52 -1.94 -12.63
N ASN A 50 -1.64 -0.64 -12.41
CA ASN A 50 -2.29 0.27 -13.37
C ASN A 50 -1.31 1.28 -13.95
N GLY A 51 -0.02 1.08 -13.77
CA GLY A 51 1.02 2.01 -14.23
C GLY A 51 1.50 2.96 -13.14
N LEU A 52 0.82 3.01 -12.02
CA LEU A 52 1.20 3.85 -10.87
C LEU A 52 1.20 3.05 -9.58
N THR A 53 0.14 2.35 -9.30
CA THR A 53 -0.04 1.58 -8.08
C THR A 53 -0.83 0.31 -8.41
N ILE A 54 -1.32 -0.36 -7.39
CA ILE A 54 -2.22 -1.50 -7.57
C ILE A 54 -3.64 -0.98 -7.46
N GLU A 55 -4.46 -1.31 -8.43
CA GLU A 55 -5.86 -0.92 -8.46
C GLU A 55 -6.74 -2.16 -8.46
N TRP A 56 -7.81 -2.14 -7.67
CA TRP A 56 -8.81 -3.19 -7.61
C TRP A 56 -10.07 -2.76 -8.32
N PRO A 57 -10.90 -3.71 -8.78
CA PRO A 57 -12.17 -3.39 -9.42
C PRO A 57 -13.00 -2.43 -8.56
N GLY A 58 -13.63 -1.45 -9.20
CA GLY A 58 -14.37 -0.41 -8.49
C GLY A 58 -13.57 0.85 -8.24
N GLY A 59 -12.35 0.92 -8.79
CA GLY A 59 -11.51 2.12 -8.65
C GLY A 59 -10.84 2.23 -7.30
N ILE A 60 -10.70 1.13 -6.58
CA ILE A 60 -10.07 1.12 -5.26
C ILE A 60 -8.57 0.96 -5.44
N ASP A 61 -7.79 1.86 -4.83
CA ASP A 61 -6.34 1.75 -4.86
C ASP A 61 -5.73 2.30 -3.58
N PHE A 62 -4.42 2.12 -3.44
CA PHE A 62 -3.66 2.71 -2.34
C PHE A 62 -2.56 3.58 -2.96
N CYS A 63 -2.27 4.69 -2.32
CA CYS A 63 -1.17 5.56 -2.73
C CYS A 63 0.14 4.77 -2.73
N PRO A 64 0.93 4.82 -3.82
CA PRO A 64 2.18 4.05 -3.88
C PRO A 64 3.18 4.46 -2.80
N ASP A 65 3.22 5.72 -2.41
CA ASP A 65 4.12 6.17 -1.34
C ASP A 65 3.72 5.58 0.00
N VAL A 66 2.43 5.45 0.23
CA VAL A 66 1.91 4.81 1.45
C VAL A 66 2.29 3.33 1.47
N LEU A 67 2.09 2.64 0.35
CA LEU A 67 2.46 1.23 0.25
C LEU A 67 3.96 1.03 0.47
N ARG A 68 4.79 1.91 -0.09
CA ARG A 68 6.24 1.82 0.09
C ARG A 68 6.61 2.00 1.55
N LEU A 69 6.01 2.99 2.21
CA LEU A 69 6.28 3.24 3.63
C LEU A 69 5.93 2.02 4.47
N TRP A 70 4.75 1.45 4.25
CA TRP A 70 4.31 0.27 5.00
C TRP A 70 5.25 -0.91 4.76
N CYS A 71 5.69 -1.11 3.53
CA CYS A 71 6.63 -2.18 3.21
C CYS A 71 7.96 -1.99 3.92
N GLU A 72 8.46 -0.76 3.97
CA GLU A 72 9.72 -0.47 4.64
C GLU A 72 9.62 -0.65 6.15
N LYS A 73 8.45 -0.39 6.71
CA LYS A 73 8.21 -0.61 8.14
C LYS A 73 7.87 -2.05 8.48
N GLY A 74 7.50 -2.84 7.47
CA GLY A 74 7.18 -4.24 7.65
C GLY A 74 5.75 -4.53 8.04
N HIS A 75 4.91 -3.50 8.18
CA HIS A 75 3.49 -3.68 8.52
C HIS A 75 2.72 -2.41 8.18
N VAL A 76 1.39 -2.56 8.08
CA VAL A 76 0.50 -1.42 7.86
C VAL A 76 0.49 -0.54 9.12
N LEU A 77 0.69 0.74 8.92
CA LEU A 77 0.66 1.71 10.02
C LEU A 77 -0.75 2.29 10.16
N THR A 78 -1.02 2.90 11.32
CA THR A 78 -2.27 3.64 11.49
C THR A 78 -2.28 4.85 10.55
N MET A 79 -3.46 5.40 10.30
CA MET A 79 -3.56 6.61 9.48
C MET A 79 -2.73 7.75 10.08
N GLU A 80 -2.78 7.90 11.39
CA GLU A 80 -2.04 8.94 12.08
C GLU A 80 -0.53 8.75 11.90
N GLU A 81 -0.03 7.54 12.10
CA GLU A 81 1.38 7.24 11.91
C GLU A 81 1.81 7.46 10.46
N THR A 82 0.99 7.02 9.52
CA THR A 82 1.27 7.16 8.10
C THR A 82 1.38 8.63 7.72
N ASP A 83 0.40 9.42 8.10
CA ASP A 83 0.38 10.84 7.80
C ASP A 83 1.57 11.57 8.41
N SER A 84 1.89 11.24 9.64
CA SER A 84 3.02 11.85 10.34
C SER A 84 4.33 11.60 9.62
N LEU A 85 4.56 10.37 9.20
CA LEU A 85 5.81 10.01 8.53
C LEU A 85 5.91 10.56 7.11
N LEU A 86 4.80 10.63 6.39
CA LEU A 86 4.80 11.18 5.05
C LEU A 86 4.96 12.70 5.05
N ALA A 87 4.49 13.36 6.09
CA ALA A 87 4.62 14.81 6.22
C ALA A 87 5.96 15.24 6.83
N ALA A 88 6.59 14.35 7.56
CA ALA A 88 7.80 14.67 8.32
C ALA A 88 8.96 15.19 7.49
N PRO A 89 9.13 14.81 6.24
CA PRO A 89 10.30 15.28 5.48
C PRO A 89 10.32 16.73 5.09
N LEU A 90 9.42 17.53 5.54
CA LEU A 90 9.40 18.95 5.20
C LEU A 90 10.07 19.74 6.32
N PRO A 91 11.36 19.60 6.46
CA PRO A 91 12.03 20.18 7.63
C PRO A 91 12.21 21.64 7.53
N PHE A 92 12.19 22.14 6.41
CA PHE A 92 12.39 23.48 6.27
C PHE A 92 11.20 24.16 5.99
N HIS A 93 10.49 23.63 6.20
CA HIS A 93 9.39 24.14 6.10
C HIS A 93 8.81 24.47 7.18
N MET A 94 9.36 24.20 7.67
CA MET A 94 9.09 24.44 8.41
C MET A 94 9.05 25.30 8.76
N ALA A 95 9.16 25.50 8.63
CA ALA A 95 9.22 26.08 8.86
C ALA A 95 8.85 26.63 8.89
N ALA A 96 8.69 26.77 8.85
CA ALA A 96 8.46 27.12 8.93
C ALA A 96 8.20 27.07 9.15
#